data_a8252fc7ec32919a589a2e267c02b5e4
#
_entry.id   a8252fc7ec32919a589a2e267c02b5e4
#
_cell.length_a   1.000
_cell.length_b   1.000
_cell.length_c   1.000
_cell.angle_alpha   90.00
_cell.angle_beta   90.00
_cell.angle_gamma   90.00
#
_symmetry.space_group_name_H-M   'P 1'
#
loop_
_entity.id
_entity.type
_entity.pdbx_description
1 polymer ?
#
loop_
_entity_poly.entity_id
_entity_poly.type
_entity_poly.pdbx_seq_one_letter_code
_entity_poly.pdbx_strand_id
1 'polypeptide(L)'
;MRSLPLWLPLLIRHSKILRPIPFPTSIFILKNDMSTFPSVEDQLDLIAKGAAEILPLEALKERISQSIASGKPMRIKAGFDPTAPDLHLGHTVLIRKLRHFQQLGHTVIFLIGDSTALIGDPTGRNVTRKPLTPEQIAANAETYKEQVFKILDPIKTEVRYNSEWLDKLSYYDIVKLLAQFTLSQMLEREEFHKRFNDEIPVGLHEMIYPIAQGYDSVALQCDVELGGTDQKFNLMRGRDLQRHFGQPQQIILMNPILEGLDGVQKMSKSLNNAIGIHEPASEMYGKLMSISDELMWKYWTLLTDLRGSEITQMQADVASGALHPMQAKKNLAHTITRDFHSQAEADFAAENWAKQFQQRGVSEDVPVVKVGLTEEGLTAPAEDGSTTIKMAKLLHLAGLAASTGEANRKIAENAVSINGEKFSGKTATLDHLQQSPVLRLGKRSVRVEWL
;
A
#
# COMPACT_ATOMS: atom_id res chain seq x y z
N MET A 1 -19.19 -61.08 14.81
CA MET A 1 -19.81 -61.78 13.63
C MET A 1 -20.47 -60.72 12.74
N ARG A 2 -20.12 -60.78 11.44
CA ARG A 2 -20.70 -60.06 10.27
C ARG A 2 -20.28 -58.57 10.17
N SER A 3 -19.47 -58.18 9.34
CA SER A 3 -19.04 -58.37 7.90
C SER A 3 -19.24 -57.03 7.17
N LEU A 4 -18.14 -56.49 6.72
CA LEU A 4 -18.01 -55.38 5.75
C LEU A 4 -18.73 -55.69 4.42
N PRO A 5 -18.95 -54.68 3.60
CA PRO A 5 -18.32 -54.79 2.29
C PRO A 5 -17.54 -53.53 1.83
N LEU A 6 -16.42 -53.83 1.20
CA LEU A 6 -15.64 -53.04 0.28
C LEU A 6 -16.45 -52.51 -0.90
N TRP A 7 -16.17 -51.28 -1.36
CA TRP A 7 -16.26 -50.90 -2.77
C TRP A 7 -15.10 -50.02 -3.18
N LEU A 8 -14.55 -50.33 -4.32
CA LEU A 8 -13.35 -49.92 -5.01
C LEU A 8 -13.43 -48.50 -5.64
N PRO A 9 -12.29 -47.94 -6.11
CA PRO A 9 -12.08 -46.53 -6.35
C PRO A 9 -12.42 -46.08 -7.78
N LEU A 10 -12.95 -44.91 -7.93
CA LEU A 10 -13.07 -44.22 -9.22
C LEU A 10 -11.82 -43.40 -9.52
N LEU A 11 -11.22 -43.71 -10.65
CA LEU A 11 -10.10 -43.04 -11.30
C LEU A 11 -10.34 -41.52 -11.42
N ILE A 12 -9.57 -40.73 -10.72
CA ILE A 12 -9.39 -39.31 -11.02
C ILE A 12 -8.17 -39.16 -11.93
N ARG A 13 -8.44 -38.78 -13.18
CA ARG A 13 -7.41 -38.42 -14.16
C ARG A 13 -6.54 -37.28 -13.61
N HIS A 14 -5.25 -37.49 -13.64
CA HIS A 14 -4.22 -36.48 -13.31
C HIS A 14 -4.30 -35.32 -14.29
N SER A 15 -4.91 -34.24 -13.89
CA SER A 15 -4.52 -32.92 -14.40
C SER A 15 -3.20 -32.54 -13.74
N LYS A 16 -2.18 -32.27 -14.55
CA LYS A 16 -0.90 -31.74 -14.09
C LYS A 16 -1.15 -30.34 -13.48
N ILE A 17 -1.45 -30.30 -12.19
CA ILE A 17 -1.37 -29.08 -11.41
C ILE A 17 0.13 -28.76 -11.33
N LEU A 18 0.55 -27.73 -12.05
CA LEU A 18 1.87 -27.12 -11.88
C LEU A 18 1.99 -26.71 -10.41
N ARG A 19 2.79 -27.43 -9.66
CA ARG A 19 3.12 -27.08 -8.28
C ARG A 19 3.78 -25.69 -8.31
N PRO A 20 3.35 -24.73 -7.46
CA PRO A 20 4.11 -23.51 -7.28
C PRO A 20 5.52 -23.91 -6.82
N ILE A 21 6.53 -23.35 -7.46
CA ILE A 21 7.92 -23.52 -7.03
C ILE A 21 7.98 -22.90 -5.63
N PRO A 22 8.38 -23.66 -4.59
CA PRO A 22 8.52 -23.08 -3.26
C PRO A 22 9.67 -22.07 -3.33
N PHE A 23 9.36 -20.78 -3.21
CA PHE A 23 10.37 -19.81 -2.83
C PHE A 23 10.95 -20.24 -1.49
N PRO A 24 12.27 -20.18 -1.31
CA PRO A 24 12.82 -20.42 -0.01
C PRO A 24 12.26 -19.36 0.93
N THR A 25 11.30 -19.74 1.75
CA THR A 25 10.97 -19.07 2.99
C THR A 25 12.21 -19.24 3.86
N SER A 26 13.20 -18.38 3.64
CA SER A 26 14.31 -18.22 4.57
C SER A 26 13.74 -17.54 5.83
N ILE A 27 12.90 -18.30 6.54
CA ILE A 27 12.73 -18.07 7.96
C ILE A 27 14.09 -18.43 8.53
N PHE A 28 14.91 -17.42 8.79
CA PHE A 28 16.05 -17.56 9.66
C PHE A 28 15.49 -17.99 11.03
N ILE A 29 15.40 -19.30 11.26
CA ILE A 29 15.45 -19.86 12.60
C ILE A 29 16.87 -19.60 13.04
N LEU A 30 17.12 -18.42 13.62
CA LEU A 30 18.33 -18.12 14.35
C LEU A 30 18.43 -19.17 15.47
N LYS A 31 19.41 -20.08 15.34
CA LYS A 31 19.90 -20.84 16.48
C LYS A 31 20.20 -19.86 17.57
N ASN A 32 19.69 -20.14 18.78
CA ASN A 32 20.01 -19.45 20.03
C ASN A 32 21.53 -19.51 20.26
N ASP A 33 22.24 -18.52 19.75
CA ASP A 33 23.59 -18.18 20.19
C ASP A 33 23.60 -16.68 20.50
N MET A 34 24.14 -16.33 21.66
CA MET A 34 24.04 -15.03 22.32
C MET A 34 24.87 -13.93 21.64
N SER A 35 24.49 -13.52 20.41
CA SER A 35 24.70 -12.15 19.89
C SER A 35 23.59 -11.88 18.88
N THR A 36 22.71 -11.03 19.25
CA THR A 36 21.33 -10.99 18.72
C THR A 36 21.14 -10.11 17.50
N PHE A 37 22.18 -9.49 16.96
CA PHE A 37 22.09 -8.63 15.78
C PHE A 37 22.82 -9.28 14.59
N PRO A 38 22.25 -9.19 13.36
CA PRO A 38 22.94 -9.52 12.13
C PRO A 38 24.21 -8.66 11.92
N SER A 39 25.10 -9.06 11.00
CA SER A 39 26.29 -8.29 10.65
C SER A 39 25.97 -6.88 10.17
N VAL A 40 26.94 -5.97 10.19
CA VAL A 40 26.76 -4.60 9.68
C VAL A 40 26.33 -4.63 8.21
N GLU A 41 26.94 -5.49 7.42
CA GLU A 41 26.67 -5.66 5.98
C GLU A 41 25.24 -6.16 5.74
N ASP A 42 24.80 -7.19 6.47
CA ASP A 42 23.44 -7.72 6.38
C ASP A 42 22.39 -6.69 6.75
N GLN A 43 22.68 -5.90 7.79
CA GLN A 43 21.78 -4.83 8.20
C GLN A 43 21.70 -3.73 7.14
N LEU A 44 22.84 -3.31 6.59
CA LEU A 44 22.90 -2.27 5.57
C LEU A 44 22.21 -2.69 4.26
N ASP A 45 22.35 -3.94 3.83
CA ASP A 45 21.68 -4.46 2.62
C ASP A 45 20.16 -4.28 2.73
N LEU A 46 19.58 -4.53 3.92
CA LEU A 46 18.14 -4.37 4.12
C LEU A 46 17.74 -2.92 4.39
N ILE A 47 18.52 -2.17 5.18
CA ILE A 47 18.22 -0.79 5.55
C ILE A 47 18.37 0.16 4.36
N ALA A 48 19.46 0.03 3.58
CA ALA A 48 19.73 0.90 2.45
C ALA A 48 18.86 0.59 1.22
N LYS A 49 18.28 -0.62 1.15
CA LYS A 49 17.42 -1.01 0.05
C LYS A 49 16.31 0.02 -0.19
N GLY A 50 16.28 0.62 -1.38
CA GLY A 50 15.25 1.57 -1.79
C GLY A 50 15.23 2.90 -1.01
N ALA A 51 16.20 3.17 -0.14
CA ALA A 51 16.37 4.49 0.45
C ALA A 51 16.80 5.48 -0.63
N ALA A 52 16.18 6.66 -0.66
CA ALA A 52 16.60 7.73 -1.56
C ALA A 52 17.88 8.40 -1.08
N GLU A 53 18.03 8.57 0.24
CA GLU A 53 19.20 9.18 0.86
C GLU A 53 19.32 8.77 2.33
N ILE A 54 20.55 8.57 2.81
CA ILE A 54 20.87 8.28 4.22
C ILE A 54 21.95 9.27 4.66
N LEU A 55 21.67 10.08 5.68
CA LEU A 55 22.53 11.16 6.12
C LEU A 55 22.85 11.11 7.63
N PRO A 56 24.11 10.98 8.02
CA PRO A 56 25.25 10.54 7.22
C PRO A 56 25.32 9.01 7.17
N LEU A 57 25.64 8.43 6.02
CA LEU A 57 25.71 6.98 5.86
C LEU A 57 26.78 6.34 6.76
N GLU A 58 27.97 6.96 6.88
CA GLU A 58 29.03 6.43 7.71
C GLU A 58 28.65 6.41 9.20
N ALA A 59 27.90 7.42 9.67
CA ALA A 59 27.38 7.41 11.04
C ALA A 59 26.35 6.27 11.27
N LEU A 60 25.60 5.87 10.26
CA LEU A 60 24.72 4.71 10.37
C LEU A 60 25.51 3.42 10.57
N LYS A 61 26.57 3.20 9.79
CA LYS A 61 27.48 2.03 9.93
C LYS A 61 28.09 1.97 11.34
N GLU A 62 28.55 3.11 11.80
CA GLU A 62 29.13 3.23 13.14
C GLU A 62 28.10 2.93 14.24
N ARG A 63 26.87 3.48 14.14
CA ARG A 63 25.79 3.20 15.10
C ARG A 63 25.37 1.73 15.10
N ILE A 64 25.28 1.09 13.95
CA ILE A 64 25.00 -0.34 13.84
C ILE A 64 26.13 -1.13 14.55
N SER A 65 27.41 -0.79 14.30
CA SER A 65 28.56 -1.45 14.94
C SER A 65 28.52 -1.28 16.47
N GLN A 66 28.19 -0.08 16.96
CA GLN A 66 28.05 0.20 18.39
C GLN A 66 26.87 -0.56 19.01
N SER A 67 25.74 -0.66 18.29
CA SER A 67 24.57 -1.45 18.70
C SER A 67 24.91 -2.92 18.86
N ILE A 68 25.60 -3.50 17.87
CA ILE A 68 26.08 -4.91 17.91
C ILE A 68 27.03 -5.11 19.10
N ALA A 69 28.03 -4.24 19.25
CA ALA A 69 29.05 -4.36 20.28
C ALA A 69 28.48 -4.21 21.70
N SER A 70 27.49 -3.35 21.89
CA SER A 70 26.87 -3.09 23.20
C SER A 70 25.70 -3.99 23.51
N GLY A 71 25.14 -4.70 22.51
CA GLY A 71 23.86 -5.43 22.64
C GLY A 71 22.65 -4.54 22.84
N LYS A 72 22.77 -3.21 22.61
CA LYS A 72 21.66 -2.25 22.79
C LYS A 72 21.05 -1.90 21.44
N PRO A 73 19.71 -2.07 21.28
CA PRO A 73 19.05 -1.69 20.04
C PRO A 73 19.09 -0.17 19.81
N MET A 74 19.20 0.25 18.56
CA MET A 74 18.97 1.65 18.18
C MET A 74 17.48 1.98 18.31
N ARG A 75 17.17 3.25 18.55
CA ARG A 75 15.82 3.81 18.60
C ARG A 75 15.46 4.46 17.26
N ILE A 76 14.52 3.86 16.56
CA ILE A 76 14.13 4.22 15.20
C ILE A 76 12.74 4.83 15.23
N LYS A 77 12.57 6.08 14.81
CA LYS A 77 11.23 6.70 14.78
C LYS A 77 10.78 7.04 13.36
N ALA A 78 9.47 7.04 13.18
CA ALA A 78 8.79 7.74 12.11
C ALA A 78 7.53 8.40 12.67
N GLY A 79 7.33 9.67 12.35
CA GLY A 79 6.17 10.45 12.76
C GLY A 79 5.07 10.44 11.70
N PHE A 80 3.83 10.35 12.16
CA PHE A 80 2.63 10.35 11.33
C PHE A 80 1.57 11.25 11.95
N ASP A 81 1.20 12.31 11.25
CA ASP A 81 0.05 13.11 11.62
C ASP A 81 -1.23 12.40 11.18
N PRO A 82 -2.19 12.13 12.06
CA PRO A 82 -3.40 11.38 11.73
C PRO A 82 -4.42 12.27 10.98
N THR A 83 -4.09 12.62 9.73
CA THR A 83 -4.80 13.61 8.93
C THR A 83 -5.93 13.07 8.07
N ALA A 84 -6.00 11.74 7.91
CA ALA A 84 -7.04 11.04 7.18
C ALA A 84 -7.20 9.62 7.75
N PRO A 85 -8.40 9.02 7.71
CA PRO A 85 -8.62 7.74 8.40
C PRO A 85 -7.94 6.55 7.73
N ASP A 86 -7.64 6.60 6.43
CA ASP A 86 -7.17 5.42 5.71
C ASP A 86 -5.81 5.61 5.05
N LEU A 87 -4.98 4.59 5.17
CA LEU A 87 -3.69 4.49 4.52
C LEU A 87 -3.81 3.80 3.14
N HIS A 88 -2.82 4.08 2.28
CA HIS A 88 -2.61 3.39 1.00
C HIS A 88 -1.15 2.92 0.93
N LEU A 89 -0.79 2.10 -0.08
CA LEU A 89 0.55 1.52 -0.20
C LEU A 89 1.67 2.56 -0.19
N GLY A 90 1.42 3.79 -0.62
CA GLY A 90 2.42 4.88 -0.54
C GLY A 90 2.87 5.19 0.89
N HIS A 91 1.94 5.17 1.86
CA HIS A 91 2.28 5.36 3.28
C HIS A 91 3.04 4.16 3.85
N THR A 92 2.76 2.96 3.31
CA THR A 92 3.37 1.72 3.83
C THR A 92 4.85 1.57 3.48
N VAL A 93 5.38 2.35 2.55
CA VAL A 93 6.82 2.40 2.25
C VAL A 93 7.62 2.72 3.53
N LEU A 94 7.20 3.76 4.26
CA LEU A 94 7.85 4.17 5.49
C LEU A 94 7.65 3.15 6.63
N ILE A 95 6.43 2.62 6.74
CA ILE A 95 6.07 1.59 7.74
C ILE A 95 6.85 0.29 7.45
N ARG A 96 7.02 -0.08 6.19
CA ARG A 96 7.85 -1.24 5.79
C ARG A 96 9.31 -1.04 6.17
N LYS A 97 9.84 0.17 6.01
CA LYS A 97 11.21 0.48 6.43
C LYS A 97 11.36 0.37 7.95
N LEU A 98 10.39 0.81 8.74
CA LEU A 98 10.35 0.55 10.19
C LEU A 98 10.38 -0.96 10.49
N ARG A 99 9.59 -1.77 9.77
CA ARG A 99 9.59 -3.23 9.91
C ARG A 99 10.97 -3.83 9.65
N HIS A 100 11.72 -3.34 8.67
CA HIS A 100 13.08 -3.82 8.43
C HIS A 100 13.97 -3.62 9.65
N PHE A 101 13.93 -2.46 10.30
CA PHE A 101 14.65 -2.22 11.55
C PHE A 101 14.16 -3.13 12.68
N GLN A 102 12.85 -3.37 12.76
CA GLN A 102 12.27 -4.27 13.76
C GLN A 102 12.74 -5.72 13.58
N GLN A 103 12.82 -6.21 12.34
CA GLN A 103 13.35 -7.53 11.99
C GLN A 103 14.84 -7.67 12.34
N LEU A 104 15.59 -6.58 12.26
CA LEU A 104 17.00 -6.52 12.62
C LEU A 104 17.24 -6.40 14.14
N GLY A 105 16.18 -6.34 14.96
CA GLY A 105 16.26 -6.31 16.42
C GLY A 105 16.31 -4.91 17.03
N HIS A 106 16.08 -3.85 16.26
CA HIS A 106 16.05 -2.48 16.77
C HIS A 106 14.67 -2.09 17.34
N THR A 107 14.65 -1.10 18.22
CA THR A 107 13.43 -0.56 18.82
C THR A 107 12.76 0.38 17.83
N VAL A 108 11.55 0.05 17.41
CA VAL A 108 10.74 0.86 16.50
C VAL A 108 9.73 1.69 17.28
N ILE A 109 9.71 2.98 16.98
CA ILE A 109 8.80 3.95 17.57
C ILE A 109 7.88 4.47 16.47
N PHE A 110 6.60 4.09 16.57
CA PHE A 110 5.54 4.67 15.76
C PHE A 110 5.00 5.90 16.49
N LEU A 111 5.40 7.08 16.01
CA LEU A 111 5.03 8.34 16.63
C LEU A 111 3.77 8.91 15.98
N ILE A 112 2.74 9.09 16.77
CA ILE A 112 1.52 9.80 16.38
C ILE A 112 1.69 11.27 16.70
N GLY A 113 1.65 12.11 15.66
CA GLY A 113 1.75 13.56 15.76
C GLY A 113 0.40 14.18 16.07
N ASP A 114 -0.17 13.90 17.23
CA ASP A 114 -1.47 14.43 17.63
C ASP A 114 -1.41 15.93 17.94
N SER A 115 -0.35 16.39 18.60
CA SER A 115 -0.12 17.82 18.84
C SER A 115 0.32 18.56 17.56
N THR A 116 1.21 17.96 16.74
CA THR A 116 1.64 18.56 15.47
C THR A 116 0.54 18.61 14.42
N ALA A 117 -0.40 17.67 14.44
CA ALA A 117 -1.56 17.69 13.54
C ALA A 117 -2.47 18.92 13.74
N LEU A 118 -2.47 19.52 14.94
CA LEU A 118 -3.18 20.77 15.21
C LEU A 118 -2.51 21.96 14.47
N ILE A 119 -1.20 21.90 14.28
CA ILE A 119 -0.46 22.90 13.50
C ILE A 119 -0.67 22.64 12.00
N GLY A 120 -0.51 21.41 11.59
CA GLY A 120 -0.55 20.94 10.21
C GLY A 120 0.77 21.09 9.48
N ASP A 121 1.26 19.98 8.89
CA ASP A 121 2.48 19.98 8.10
C ASP A 121 2.33 20.85 6.84
N PRO A 122 3.18 21.86 6.64
CA PRO A 122 3.19 22.70 5.44
C PRO A 122 3.75 22.00 4.20
N THR A 123 4.33 20.80 4.31
CA THR A 123 4.98 20.05 3.21
C THR A 123 4.04 19.86 2.01
N GLY A 124 4.51 20.26 0.82
CA GLY A 124 3.80 20.08 -0.45
C GLY A 124 2.52 20.89 -0.59
N ARG A 125 2.35 21.99 0.15
CA ARG A 125 1.15 22.81 0.15
C ARG A 125 1.41 24.26 -0.23
N ASN A 126 0.50 24.76 -1.06
CA ASN A 126 0.53 26.16 -1.49
C ASN A 126 -0.39 27.08 -0.66
N VAL A 127 -1.14 26.51 0.28
CA VAL A 127 -2.09 27.24 1.15
C VAL A 127 -2.11 26.64 2.54
N THR A 128 -2.40 27.46 3.55
CA THR A 128 -2.55 27.02 4.94
C THR A 128 -3.70 26.00 5.07
N ARG A 129 -3.44 24.91 5.78
CA ARG A 129 -4.41 23.85 6.03
C ARG A 129 -5.45 24.29 7.06
N LYS A 130 -6.72 23.90 6.83
CA LYS A 130 -7.73 23.99 7.88
C LYS A 130 -7.38 23.03 9.01
N PRO A 131 -7.24 23.48 10.27
CA PRO A 131 -6.94 22.62 11.40
C PRO A 131 -8.00 21.54 11.60
N LEU A 132 -7.57 20.35 12.03
CA LEU A 132 -8.47 19.29 12.50
C LEU A 132 -8.84 19.54 13.96
N THR A 133 -9.99 19.01 14.40
CA THR A 133 -10.33 19.03 15.84
C THR A 133 -9.60 17.92 16.59
N PRO A 134 -9.37 18.07 17.91
CA PRO A 134 -8.76 17.01 18.73
C PRO A 134 -9.51 15.67 18.62
N GLU A 135 -10.84 15.68 18.54
CA GLU A 135 -11.66 14.48 18.42
C GLU A 135 -11.44 13.78 17.08
N GLN A 136 -11.30 14.55 15.98
CA GLN A 136 -10.96 14.00 14.65
C GLN A 136 -9.56 13.38 14.65
N ILE A 137 -8.59 14.04 15.29
CA ILE A 137 -7.22 13.54 15.42
C ILE A 137 -7.21 12.24 16.21
N ALA A 138 -7.91 12.18 17.35
CA ALA A 138 -7.98 10.98 18.18
C ALA A 138 -8.63 9.80 17.43
N ALA A 139 -9.74 10.03 16.72
CA ALA A 139 -10.41 8.99 15.93
C ALA A 139 -9.50 8.46 14.80
N ASN A 140 -8.81 9.34 14.09
CA ASN A 140 -7.88 8.95 13.04
C ASN A 140 -6.65 8.20 13.59
N ALA A 141 -6.17 8.56 14.79
CA ALA A 141 -5.03 7.91 15.43
C ALA A 141 -5.31 6.43 15.73
N GLU A 142 -6.53 6.10 16.16
CA GLU A 142 -6.92 4.70 16.41
C GLU A 142 -6.93 3.89 15.11
N THR A 143 -7.50 4.45 14.02
CA THR A 143 -7.47 3.76 12.72
C THR A 143 -6.05 3.59 12.17
N TYR A 144 -5.14 4.53 12.43
CA TYR A 144 -3.73 4.40 12.06
C TYR A 144 -3.05 3.24 12.77
N LYS A 145 -3.27 3.07 14.08
CA LYS A 145 -2.71 1.96 14.85
C LYS A 145 -3.16 0.60 14.30
N GLU A 146 -4.44 0.43 14.04
CA GLU A 146 -4.97 -0.81 13.47
C GLU A 146 -4.31 -1.14 12.12
N GLN A 147 -4.13 -0.12 11.28
CA GLN A 147 -3.55 -0.28 9.95
C GLN A 147 -2.06 -0.57 9.97
N VAL A 148 -1.33 0.11 10.83
CA VAL A 148 0.13 -0.06 10.99
C VAL A 148 0.47 -1.46 11.49
N PHE A 149 -0.33 -2.02 12.37
CA PHE A 149 -0.13 -3.37 12.91
C PHE A 149 -0.47 -4.50 11.93
N LYS A 150 -0.93 -4.20 10.71
CA LYS A 150 -0.88 -5.16 9.60
C LYS A 150 0.57 -5.43 9.12
N ILE A 151 1.49 -4.50 9.38
CA ILE A 151 2.89 -4.57 8.92
C ILE A 151 3.84 -4.74 10.09
N LEU A 152 3.68 -3.95 11.16
CA LEU A 152 4.55 -3.98 12.34
C LEU A 152 4.07 -4.99 13.38
N ASP A 153 5.00 -5.60 14.08
CA ASP A 153 4.71 -6.42 15.27
C ASP A 153 4.31 -5.49 16.42
N PRO A 154 3.07 -5.59 16.94
CA PRO A 154 2.58 -4.70 17.99
C PRO A 154 3.35 -4.84 19.33
N ILE A 155 3.93 -6.02 19.60
CA ILE A 155 4.69 -6.26 20.84
C ILE A 155 6.05 -5.58 20.80
N LYS A 156 6.62 -5.42 19.58
CA LYS A 156 7.96 -4.83 19.33
C LYS A 156 7.88 -3.38 18.88
N THR A 157 6.72 -2.74 18.94
CA THR A 157 6.51 -1.36 18.49
C THR A 157 6.12 -0.49 19.67
N GLU A 158 6.91 0.54 19.95
CA GLU A 158 6.51 1.60 20.87
C GLU A 158 5.59 2.57 20.14
N VAL A 159 4.32 2.66 20.53
CA VAL A 159 3.42 3.72 20.06
C VAL A 159 3.53 4.89 21.02
N ARG A 160 3.86 6.06 20.50
CA ARG A 160 4.02 7.28 21.28
C ARG A 160 3.21 8.42 20.65
N TYR A 161 2.81 9.36 21.47
CA TYR A 161 2.08 10.56 21.08
C TYR A 161 2.94 11.77 21.39
N ASN A 162 3.08 12.73 20.46
CA ASN A 162 3.94 13.87 20.74
C ASN A 162 3.33 14.89 21.71
N SER A 163 2.02 14.82 21.95
CA SER A 163 1.40 15.52 23.08
C SER A 163 1.98 15.13 24.44
N GLU A 164 2.61 13.94 24.58
CA GLU A 164 3.23 13.49 25.83
C GLU A 164 4.30 14.47 26.33
N TRP A 165 4.94 15.20 25.45
CA TRP A 165 5.98 16.19 25.77
C TRP A 165 5.67 17.58 25.23
N LEU A 166 5.08 17.75 24.03
CA LEU A 166 4.83 19.07 23.46
C LEU A 166 3.82 19.87 24.28
N ASP A 167 2.74 19.23 24.74
CA ASP A 167 1.70 19.89 25.53
C ASP A 167 2.15 20.28 26.94
N LYS A 168 3.31 19.74 27.40
CA LYS A 168 3.92 20.08 28.69
C LYS A 168 4.92 21.21 28.64
N LEU A 169 5.28 21.66 27.42
CA LEU A 169 6.21 22.78 27.26
C LEU A 169 5.56 24.06 27.77
N SER A 170 6.25 24.74 28.68
CA SER A 170 5.84 26.07 29.11
C SER A 170 6.08 27.09 27.98
N TYR A 171 5.43 28.25 28.06
CA TYR A 171 5.72 29.37 27.15
C TYR A 171 7.22 29.66 27.09
N TYR A 172 7.92 29.60 28.23
CA TYR A 172 9.36 29.86 28.28
C TYR A 172 10.17 28.78 27.54
N ASP A 173 9.75 27.52 27.61
CA ASP A 173 10.41 26.45 26.88
C ASP A 173 10.22 26.58 25.36
N ILE A 174 9.02 26.98 24.94
CA ILE A 174 8.76 27.29 23.52
C ILE A 174 9.66 28.41 23.04
N VAL A 175 9.79 29.52 23.83
CA VAL A 175 10.68 30.63 23.47
C VAL A 175 12.13 30.16 23.35
N LYS A 176 12.60 29.28 24.25
CA LYS A 176 13.95 28.70 24.16
C LYS A 176 14.16 27.87 22.90
N LEU A 177 13.16 27.07 22.51
CA LEU A 177 13.23 26.28 21.29
C LEU A 177 13.27 27.17 20.05
N LEU A 178 12.40 28.18 19.98
CA LEU A 178 12.34 29.12 18.87
C LEU A 178 13.65 29.96 18.76
N ALA A 179 14.29 30.28 19.86
CA ALA A 179 15.56 31.01 19.89
C ALA A 179 16.73 30.23 19.23
N GLN A 180 16.58 28.92 18.96
CA GLN A 180 17.61 28.14 18.28
C GLN A 180 17.60 28.32 16.77
N PHE A 181 16.59 28.96 16.22
CA PHE A 181 16.40 29.12 14.77
C PHE A 181 16.14 30.58 14.42
N THR A 182 16.61 30.97 13.26
CA THR A 182 16.31 32.30 12.71
C THR A 182 15.19 32.20 11.67
N LEU A 183 14.51 33.32 11.45
CA LEU A 183 13.50 33.39 10.36
C LEU A 183 14.13 33.06 9.00
N SER A 184 15.35 33.52 8.73
CA SER A 184 16.04 33.22 7.47
C SER A 184 16.24 31.72 7.28
N GLN A 185 16.64 30.98 8.33
CA GLN A 185 16.75 29.50 8.26
C GLN A 185 15.40 28.82 8.02
N MET A 186 14.33 29.34 8.58
CA MET A 186 13.00 28.79 8.34
C MET A 186 12.53 29.03 6.89
N LEU A 187 12.89 30.18 6.31
CA LEU A 187 12.60 30.52 4.92
C LEU A 187 13.48 29.77 3.89
N GLU A 188 14.51 29.01 4.32
CA GLU A 188 15.23 28.09 3.44
C GLU A 188 14.34 26.90 3.00
N ARG A 189 13.23 26.64 3.68
CA ARG A 189 12.26 25.65 3.27
C ARG A 189 11.58 26.11 1.98
N GLU A 190 11.59 25.26 0.93
CA GLU A 190 11.14 25.62 -0.41
C GLU A 190 9.70 26.15 -0.43
N GLU A 191 8.78 25.51 0.29
CA GLU A 191 7.38 25.94 0.34
C GLU A 191 7.21 27.29 1.02
N PHE A 192 7.97 27.57 2.09
CA PHE A 192 7.91 28.87 2.74
C PHE A 192 8.54 29.95 1.88
N HIS A 193 9.71 29.65 1.28
CA HIS A 193 10.41 30.56 0.38
C HIS A 193 9.53 30.97 -0.80
N LYS A 194 8.92 29.98 -1.46
CA LYS A 194 8.04 30.20 -2.59
C LYS A 194 6.83 31.04 -2.21
N ARG A 195 6.09 30.64 -1.16
CA ARG A 195 4.91 31.39 -0.69
C ARG A 195 5.27 32.83 -0.29
N PHE A 196 6.40 33.02 0.37
CA PHE A 196 6.87 34.35 0.77
C PHE A 196 7.14 35.23 -0.44
N ASN A 197 7.81 34.70 -1.49
CA ASN A 197 8.12 35.47 -2.71
C ASN A 197 6.87 35.69 -3.59
N ASP A 198 5.92 34.77 -3.57
CA ASP A 198 4.66 34.87 -4.32
C ASP A 198 3.61 35.70 -3.55
N GLU A 199 3.97 36.35 -2.45
CA GLU A 199 3.08 37.13 -1.56
C GLU A 199 1.89 36.30 -1.01
N ILE A 200 2.03 34.98 -0.97
CA ILE A 200 1.05 34.07 -0.37
C ILE A 200 1.30 34.00 1.14
N PRO A 201 0.28 34.21 1.99
CA PRO A 201 0.48 34.21 3.44
C PRO A 201 1.14 32.94 3.98
N VAL A 202 2.15 33.10 4.84
CA VAL A 202 2.76 32.03 5.62
C VAL A 202 2.43 32.26 7.09
N GLY A 203 1.70 31.31 7.69
CA GLY A 203 1.31 31.43 9.10
C GLY A 203 2.48 31.21 10.04
N LEU A 204 2.63 32.04 11.09
CA LEU A 204 3.71 31.89 12.08
C LEU A 204 3.65 30.51 12.78
N HIS A 205 2.46 29.96 13.00
CA HIS A 205 2.31 28.60 13.56
C HIS A 205 2.89 27.52 12.64
N GLU A 206 2.82 27.68 11.31
CA GLU A 206 3.41 26.74 10.35
C GLU A 206 4.94 26.66 10.50
N MET A 207 5.60 27.75 10.91
CA MET A 207 7.04 27.77 11.16
C MET A 207 7.43 26.99 12.42
N ILE A 208 6.49 26.76 13.34
CA ILE A 208 6.71 25.97 14.56
C ILE A 208 6.73 24.48 14.23
N TYR A 209 6.02 24.04 13.19
CA TYR A 209 5.89 22.63 12.86
C TYR A 209 7.23 21.88 12.72
N PRO A 210 8.22 22.34 11.91
CA PRO A 210 9.52 21.67 11.81
C PRO A 210 10.29 21.63 13.13
N ILE A 211 10.09 22.61 13.99
CA ILE A 211 10.75 22.70 15.31
C ILE A 211 10.10 21.70 16.28
N ALA A 212 8.79 21.59 16.28
CA ALA A 212 8.05 20.61 17.07
C ALA A 212 8.42 19.17 16.67
N GLN A 213 8.44 18.85 15.37
CA GLN A 213 8.92 17.55 14.88
C GLN A 213 10.39 17.31 15.26
N GLY A 214 11.22 18.32 15.21
CA GLY A 214 12.61 18.22 15.64
C GLY A 214 12.76 17.95 17.14
N TYR A 215 11.90 18.51 17.97
CA TYR A 215 11.90 18.26 19.40
C TYR A 215 11.43 16.84 19.77
N ASP A 216 10.58 16.22 18.95
CA ASP A 216 10.22 14.80 19.08
C ASP A 216 11.47 13.90 19.09
N SER A 217 12.48 14.23 18.28
CA SER A 217 13.75 13.49 18.23
C SER A 217 14.56 13.62 19.50
N VAL A 218 14.51 14.81 20.14
CA VAL A 218 15.14 15.08 21.43
C VAL A 218 14.44 14.30 22.53
N ALA A 219 13.11 14.41 22.60
CA ALA A 219 12.29 13.74 23.63
C ALA A 219 12.43 12.21 23.57
N LEU A 220 12.50 11.65 22.38
CA LEU A 220 12.61 10.22 22.15
C LEU A 220 14.05 9.70 22.17
N GLN A 221 15.07 10.60 22.23
CA GLN A 221 16.49 10.23 22.09
C GLN A 221 16.69 9.34 20.84
N CYS A 222 16.19 9.82 19.71
CA CYS A 222 16.12 9.07 18.47
C CYS A 222 17.51 8.86 17.86
N ASP A 223 17.84 7.63 17.45
CA ASP A 223 19.07 7.32 16.72
C ASP A 223 18.91 7.42 15.21
N VAL A 224 17.74 7.05 14.69
CA VAL A 224 17.42 7.13 13.25
C VAL A 224 15.99 7.62 13.08
N GLU A 225 15.82 8.69 12.31
CA GLU A 225 14.50 9.18 11.91
C GLU A 225 14.23 8.87 10.44
N LEU A 226 13.05 8.27 10.17
CA LEU A 226 12.59 7.94 8.84
C LEU A 226 11.59 8.98 8.34
N GLY A 227 11.69 9.35 7.05
CA GLY A 227 10.73 10.23 6.40
C GLY A 227 10.70 10.06 4.89
N GLY A 228 9.79 10.76 4.21
CA GLY A 228 9.85 10.95 2.78
C GLY A 228 10.93 11.96 2.39
N THR A 229 11.33 11.98 1.12
CA THR A 229 12.27 12.99 0.60
C THR A 229 11.79 14.43 0.80
N ASP A 230 10.48 14.61 0.82
CA ASP A 230 9.79 15.88 1.09
C ASP A 230 9.90 16.34 2.54
N GLN A 231 10.30 15.46 3.47
CA GLN A 231 10.49 15.76 4.89
C GLN A 231 11.91 16.19 5.27
N LYS A 232 12.85 16.26 4.31
CA LYS A 232 14.29 16.51 4.57
C LYS A 232 14.51 17.70 5.49
N PHE A 233 13.83 18.81 5.23
CA PHE A 233 13.96 20.03 6.05
C PHE A 233 13.59 19.79 7.51
N ASN A 234 12.45 19.13 7.76
CA ASN A 234 11.98 18.85 9.11
C ASN A 234 12.92 17.89 9.84
N LEU A 235 13.35 16.81 9.16
CA LEU A 235 14.29 15.82 9.71
C LEU A 235 15.62 16.45 10.14
N MET A 236 16.11 17.43 9.38
CA MET A 236 17.32 18.17 9.73
C MET A 236 17.16 18.97 11.02
N ARG A 237 15.96 19.50 11.32
CA ARG A 237 15.69 20.23 12.58
C ARG A 237 15.87 19.32 13.80
N GLY A 238 15.55 18.02 13.67
CA GLY A 238 15.84 17.04 14.73
C GLY A 238 17.32 16.96 15.07
N ARG A 239 18.18 16.89 14.05
CA ARG A 239 19.64 16.90 14.23
C ARG A 239 20.15 18.18 14.90
N ASP A 240 19.62 19.33 14.48
CA ASP A 240 20.02 20.62 15.04
C ASP A 240 19.64 20.73 16.52
N LEU A 241 18.42 20.32 16.87
CA LEU A 241 17.97 20.35 18.27
C LEU A 241 18.71 19.33 19.13
N GLN A 242 18.93 18.09 18.66
CA GLN A 242 19.72 17.12 19.41
C GLN A 242 21.12 17.65 19.74
N ARG A 243 21.79 18.29 18.76
CA ARG A 243 23.10 18.94 19.00
C ARG A 243 22.98 20.01 20.08
N HIS A 244 21.93 20.85 20.03
CA HIS A 244 21.69 21.89 21.02
C HIS A 244 21.49 21.33 22.42
N PHE A 245 20.76 20.20 22.52
CA PHE A 245 20.53 19.50 23.78
C PHE A 245 21.67 18.56 24.20
N GLY A 246 22.81 18.60 23.53
CA GLY A 246 23.98 17.77 23.85
C GLY A 246 23.78 16.28 23.61
N GLN A 247 22.81 15.92 22.79
CA GLN A 247 22.56 14.54 22.36
C GLN A 247 23.34 14.19 21.10
N PRO A 248 23.70 12.92 20.88
CA PRO A 248 24.18 12.45 19.58
C PRO A 248 23.13 12.71 18.50
N GLN A 249 23.58 13.32 17.39
CA GLN A 249 22.68 13.64 16.30
C GLN A 249 22.17 12.38 15.61
N GLN A 250 20.88 12.30 15.35
CA GLN A 250 20.22 11.19 14.63
C GLN A 250 20.72 11.05 13.19
N ILE A 251 20.62 9.85 12.67
CA ILE A 251 20.73 9.58 11.24
C ILE A 251 19.35 9.84 10.62
N ILE A 252 19.34 10.42 9.42
CA ILE A 252 18.14 10.63 8.62
C ILE A 252 18.13 9.61 7.50
N LEU A 253 17.06 8.84 7.38
CA LEU A 253 16.83 7.95 6.26
C LEU A 253 15.58 8.40 5.52
N MET A 254 15.76 8.79 4.27
CA MET A 254 14.68 9.26 3.41
C MET A 254 14.28 8.19 2.41
N ASN A 255 12.98 7.93 2.34
CA ASN A 255 12.40 7.05 1.35
C ASN A 255 11.84 7.88 0.18
N PRO A 256 11.91 7.35 -1.05
CA PRO A 256 11.29 8.01 -2.19
C PRO A 256 9.76 7.98 -2.04
N ILE A 257 9.12 8.94 -2.68
CA ILE A 257 7.67 8.94 -2.86
C ILE A 257 7.29 7.82 -3.82
N LEU A 258 6.27 7.03 -3.48
CA LEU A 258 5.77 5.97 -4.34
C LEU A 258 4.75 6.53 -5.34
N GLU A 259 4.94 6.25 -6.61
CA GLU A 259 3.98 6.56 -7.66
C GLU A 259 2.76 5.65 -7.56
N GLY A 260 1.61 6.19 -7.97
CA GLY A 260 0.36 5.45 -8.07
C GLY A 260 0.28 4.55 -9.30
N LEU A 261 -0.93 4.07 -9.61
CA LEU A 261 -1.20 3.17 -10.74
C LEU A 261 -0.80 3.73 -12.10
N ASP A 262 -0.74 5.06 -12.22
CA ASP A 262 -0.32 5.78 -13.44
C ASP A 262 1.20 5.73 -13.67
N GLY A 263 1.99 5.34 -12.67
CA GLY A 263 3.45 5.27 -12.72
C GLY A 263 4.17 6.61 -12.82
N VAL A 264 3.48 7.73 -12.64
CA VAL A 264 4.02 9.10 -12.82
C VAL A 264 3.77 9.96 -11.59
N GLN A 265 2.51 10.07 -11.16
CA GLN A 265 2.15 10.93 -10.03
C GLN A 265 2.26 10.16 -8.73
N LYS A 266 2.56 10.88 -7.65
CA LYS A 266 2.54 10.28 -6.31
C LYS A 266 1.22 9.58 -6.05
N MET A 267 1.28 8.44 -5.39
CA MET A 267 0.09 7.71 -4.99
C MET A 267 -0.78 8.58 -4.09
N SER A 268 -2.04 8.77 -4.49
CA SER A 268 -3.01 9.58 -3.74
C SER A 268 -4.45 9.16 -4.04
N LYS A 269 -5.30 9.15 -3.01
CA LYS A 269 -6.74 8.91 -3.19
C LYS A 269 -7.41 9.99 -4.06
N SER A 270 -7.01 11.25 -3.90
CA SER A 270 -7.56 12.36 -4.68
C SER A 270 -7.24 12.29 -6.17
N LEU A 271 -6.19 11.56 -6.55
CA LEU A 271 -5.78 11.32 -7.93
C LEU A 271 -6.35 10.01 -8.50
N ASN A 272 -7.13 9.25 -7.74
CA ASN A 272 -7.68 7.95 -8.12
C ASN A 272 -6.62 6.95 -8.63
N ASN A 273 -5.36 7.09 -8.19
CA ASN A 273 -4.24 6.24 -8.55
C ASN A 273 -3.71 5.41 -7.37
N ALA A 274 -4.45 5.39 -6.25
CA ALA A 274 -4.04 4.72 -5.02
C ALA A 274 -4.53 3.27 -4.94
N ILE A 275 -3.74 2.45 -4.21
CA ILE A 275 -4.15 1.13 -3.72
C ILE A 275 -4.28 1.25 -2.21
N GLY A 276 -5.52 1.16 -1.71
CA GLY A 276 -5.83 1.22 -0.29
C GLY A 276 -5.50 -0.10 0.41
N ILE A 277 -5.03 -0.05 1.65
CA ILE A 277 -4.67 -1.26 2.40
C ILE A 277 -5.90 -2.00 3.00
N HIS A 278 -7.08 -1.41 2.89
CA HIS A 278 -8.36 -1.99 3.29
C HIS A 278 -9.23 -2.42 2.09
N GLU A 279 -8.75 -2.21 0.86
CA GLU A 279 -9.46 -2.68 -0.32
C GLU A 279 -9.58 -4.20 -0.29
N PRO A 280 -10.66 -4.79 -0.84
CA PRO A 280 -10.78 -6.24 -0.96
C PRO A 280 -9.57 -6.88 -1.64
N ALA A 281 -9.16 -8.07 -1.21
CA ALA A 281 -7.97 -8.76 -1.72
C ALA A 281 -7.95 -8.90 -3.26
N SER A 282 -9.10 -9.21 -3.87
CA SER A 282 -9.24 -9.32 -5.33
C SER A 282 -9.03 -7.97 -6.04
N GLU A 283 -9.47 -6.87 -5.44
CA GLU A 283 -9.29 -5.53 -5.98
C GLU A 283 -7.81 -5.08 -5.87
N MET A 284 -7.21 -5.25 -4.69
CA MET A 284 -5.80 -4.99 -4.46
C MET A 284 -4.93 -5.77 -5.44
N TYR A 285 -5.16 -7.08 -5.58
CA TYR A 285 -4.44 -7.94 -6.52
C TYR A 285 -4.59 -7.45 -7.96
N GLY A 286 -5.82 -7.15 -8.39
CA GLY A 286 -6.12 -6.66 -9.73
C GLY A 286 -5.42 -5.33 -10.05
N LYS A 287 -5.40 -4.39 -9.11
CA LYS A 287 -4.67 -3.12 -9.22
C LYS A 287 -3.16 -3.34 -9.33
N LEU A 288 -2.59 -4.22 -8.51
CA LEU A 288 -1.17 -4.58 -8.58
C LEU A 288 -0.80 -5.24 -9.91
N MET A 289 -1.68 -6.05 -10.49
CA MET A 289 -1.47 -6.62 -11.82
C MET A 289 -1.57 -5.59 -12.95
N SER A 290 -2.15 -4.41 -12.72
CA SER A 290 -2.31 -3.36 -13.75
C SER A 290 -1.14 -2.40 -13.87
N ILE A 291 -0.19 -2.38 -12.92
CA ILE A 291 0.98 -1.50 -12.97
C ILE A 291 1.92 -1.90 -14.11
N SER A 292 2.76 -0.95 -14.58
CA SER A 292 3.78 -1.24 -15.58
C SER A 292 4.86 -2.19 -15.05
N ASP A 293 5.61 -2.85 -15.95
CA ASP A 293 6.72 -3.72 -15.54
C ASP A 293 7.88 -2.94 -14.90
N GLU A 294 8.02 -1.68 -15.28
CA GLU A 294 9.00 -0.77 -14.72
C GLU A 294 8.65 -0.39 -13.27
N LEU A 295 7.39 -0.02 -13.02
CA LEU A 295 6.88 0.29 -11.70
C LEU A 295 6.88 -0.95 -10.78
N MET A 296 6.71 -2.15 -11.32
CA MET A 296 6.78 -3.41 -10.60
C MET A 296 8.07 -3.55 -9.79
N TRP A 297 9.22 -3.20 -10.38
CA TRP A 297 10.51 -3.31 -9.68
C TRP A 297 10.65 -2.33 -8.54
N LYS A 298 10.10 -1.14 -8.69
CA LYS A 298 10.03 -0.15 -7.61
C LYS A 298 9.16 -0.66 -6.46
N TYR A 299 8.01 -1.28 -6.77
CA TYR A 299 7.14 -1.88 -5.76
C TYR A 299 7.80 -3.07 -5.07
N TRP A 300 8.53 -3.94 -5.78
CA TRP A 300 9.34 -4.99 -5.17
C TRP A 300 10.34 -4.43 -4.16
N THR A 301 11.02 -3.34 -4.52
CA THR A 301 12.03 -2.70 -3.69
C THR A 301 11.43 -2.04 -2.45
N LEU A 302 10.32 -1.33 -2.59
CA LEU A 302 9.79 -0.47 -1.53
C LEU A 302 8.72 -1.14 -0.64
N LEU A 303 8.02 -2.14 -1.18
CA LEU A 303 6.84 -2.73 -0.53
C LEU A 303 7.02 -4.17 -0.08
N THR A 304 8.22 -4.74 -0.19
CA THR A 304 8.48 -6.13 0.23
C THR A 304 9.67 -6.24 1.17
N ASP A 305 9.79 -7.37 1.85
CA ASP A 305 10.89 -7.66 2.77
C ASP A 305 12.08 -8.37 2.09
N LEU A 306 12.04 -8.57 0.76
CA LEU A 306 13.17 -9.14 0.03
C LEU A 306 14.40 -8.23 0.14
N ARG A 307 15.59 -8.82 0.19
CA ARG A 307 16.86 -8.08 0.17
C ARG A 307 17.11 -7.46 -1.20
N GLY A 308 17.92 -6.42 -1.27
CA GLY A 308 18.32 -5.79 -2.53
C GLY A 308 18.98 -6.78 -3.50
N SER A 309 19.83 -7.67 -2.98
CA SER A 309 20.47 -8.76 -3.72
C SER A 309 19.46 -9.74 -4.35
N GLU A 310 18.41 -10.12 -3.63
CA GLU A 310 17.36 -11.03 -4.14
C GLU A 310 16.56 -10.38 -5.28
N ILE A 311 16.25 -9.08 -5.15
CA ILE A 311 15.56 -8.32 -6.21
C ILE A 311 16.46 -8.21 -7.45
N THR A 312 17.75 -7.92 -7.28
CA THR A 312 18.72 -7.87 -8.37
C THR A 312 18.83 -9.20 -9.09
N GLN A 313 18.86 -10.32 -8.35
CA GLN A 313 18.85 -11.66 -8.95
C GLN A 313 17.57 -11.91 -9.75
N MET A 314 16.40 -11.55 -9.20
CA MET A 314 15.12 -11.68 -9.89
C MET A 314 15.07 -10.85 -11.20
N GLN A 315 15.67 -9.66 -11.21
CA GLN A 315 15.80 -8.84 -12.42
C GLN A 315 16.70 -9.52 -13.47
N ALA A 316 17.81 -10.13 -13.03
CA ALA A 316 18.68 -10.89 -13.91
C ALA A 316 17.98 -12.14 -14.49
N ASP A 317 17.19 -12.84 -13.67
CA ASP A 317 16.40 -13.99 -14.11
C ASP A 317 15.34 -13.59 -15.15
N VAL A 318 14.71 -12.42 -14.99
CA VAL A 318 13.80 -11.89 -16.01
C VAL A 318 14.54 -11.50 -17.28
N ALA A 319 15.69 -10.85 -17.16
CA ALA A 319 16.48 -10.44 -18.33
C ALA A 319 17.02 -11.62 -19.12
N SER A 320 17.39 -12.73 -18.46
CA SER A 320 17.85 -13.98 -19.10
C SER A 320 16.70 -14.86 -19.64
N GLY A 321 15.44 -14.56 -19.29
CA GLY A 321 14.28 -15.37 -19.64
C GLY A 321 14.05 -16.57 -18.70
N ALA A 322 14.84 -16.73 -17.64
CA ALA A 322 14.64 -17.77 -16.62
C ALA A 322 13.35 -17.55 -15.81
N LEU A 323 12.95 -16.30 -15.64
CA LEU A 323 11.67 -15.92 -15.03
C LEU A 323 10.86 -15.05 -16.01
N HIS A 324 9.61 -15.41 -16.24
CA HIS A 324 8.73 -14.60 -17.09
C HIS A 324 8.28 -13.32 -16.33
N PRO A 325 8.32 -12.09 -16.95
CA PRO A 325 7.92 -10.84 -16.28
C PRO A 325 6.53 -10.90 -15.64
N MET A 326 5.56 -11.51 -16.34
CA MET A 326 4.21 -11.72 -15.81
C MET A 326 4.20 -12.55 -14.51
N GLN A 327 5.12 -13.53 -14.39
CA GLN A 327 5.22 -14.33 -13.15
C GLN A 327 5.81 -13.51 -12.02
N ALA A 328 6.83 -12.67 -12.29
CA ALA A 328 7.37 -11.73 -11.30
C ALA A 328 6.28 -10.77 -10.80
N LYS A 329 5.42 -10.27 -11.69
CA LYS A 329 4.30 -9.39 -11.33
C LYS A 329 3.22 -10.11 -10.51
N LYS A 330 2.86 -11.34 -10.86
CA LYS A 330 1.94 -12.17 -10.07
C LYS A 330 2.47 -12.42 -8.66
N ASN A 331 3.76 -12.73 -8.56
CA ASN A 331 4.41 -12.96 -7.28
C ASN A 331 4.40 -11.69 -6.41
N LEU A 332 4.64 -10.51 -7.01
CA LEU A 332 4.52 -9.23 -6.32
C LEU A 332 3.10 -8.99 -5.81
N ALA A 333 2.11 -9.13 -6.70
CA ALA A 333 0.71 -8.91 -6.36
C ALA A 333 0.27 -9.86 -5.23
N HIS A 334 0.64 -11.13 -5.31
CA HIS A 334 0.37 -12.13 -4.29
C HIS A 334 1.04 -11.78 -2.96
N THR A 335 2.33 -11.42 -2.97
CA THR A 335 3.09 -11.06 -1.76
C THR A 335 2.47 -9.88 -1.03
N ILE A 336 2.17 -8.79 -1.77
CA ILE A 336 1.56 -7.60 -1.16
C ILE A 336 0.15 -7.91 -0.65
N THR A 337 -0.68 -8.60 -1.46
CA THR A 337 -2.04 -8.94 -1.03
C THR A 337 -2.03 -9.82 0.23
N ARG A 338 -1.15 -10.81 0.31
CA ARG A 338 -0.97 -11.65 1.51
C ARG A 338 -0.61 -10.84 2.75
N ASP A 339 0.27 -9.85 2.61
CA ASP A 339 0.76 -9.04 3.73
C ASP A 339 -0.34 -8.17 4.36
N PHE A 340 -1.36 -7.78 3.59
CA PHE A 340 -2.46 -6.95 4.08
C PHE A 340 -3.75 -7.73 4.41
N HIS A 341 -3.85 -8.97 3.91
CA HIS A 341 -5.00 -9.85 4.13
C HIS A 341 -4.52 -11.18 4.74
N SER A 342 -4.63 -12.28 3.99
CA SER A 342 -4.15 -13.59 4.39
C SER A 342 -3.60 -14.37 3.20
N GLN A 343 -2.87 -15.46 3.47
CA GLN A 343 -2.43 -16.37 2.42
C GLN A 343 -3.61 -16.89 1.59
N ALA A 344 -4.70 -17.31 2.26
CA ALA A 344 -5.87 -17.87 1.59
C ALA A 344 -6.58 -16.83 0.68
N GLU A 345 -6.69 -15.58 1.14
CA GLU A 345 -7.30 -14.51 0.35
C GLU A 345 -6.41 -14.10 -0.83
N ALA A 346 -5.08 -14.10 -0.66
CA ALA A 346 -4.14 -13.85 -1.76
C ALA A 346 -4.18 -14.96 -2.81
N ASP A 347 -4.25 -16.22 -2.39
CA ASP A 347 -4.39 -17.38 -3.30
C ASP A 347 -5.71 -17.29 -4.08
N PHE A 348 -6.81 -17.02 -3.40
CA PHE A 348 -8.12 -16.83 -4.02
C PHE A 348 -8.14 -15.67 -5.03
N ALA A 349 -7.55 -14.53 -4.67
CA ALA A 349 -7.43 -13.36 -5.55
C ALA A 349 -6.61 -13.68 -6.81
N ALA A 350 -5.51 -14.43 -6.65
CA ALA A 350 -4.66 -14.86 -7.76
C ALA A 350 -5.39 -15.82 -8.71
N GLU A 351 -6.12 -16.82 -8.17
CA GLU A 351 -6.93 -17.75 -8.95
C GLU A 351 -8.05 -17.05 -9.71
N ASN A 352 -8.80 -16.18 -9.05
CA ASN A 352 -9.86 -15.39 -9.67
C ASN A 352 -9.34 -14.50 -10.79
N TRP A 353 -8.22 -13.82 -10.56
CA TRP A 353 -7.58 -13.01 -11.58
C TRP A 353 -7.16 -13.88 -12.80
N ALA A 354 -6.58 -15.06 -12.56
CA ALA A 354 -6.18 -15.98 -13.63
C ALA A 354 -7.38 -16.49 -14.42
N LYS A 355 -8.48 -16.88 -13.75
CA LYS A 355 -9.75 -17.28 -14.40
C LYS A 355 -10.29 -16.14 -15.28
N GLN A 356 -10.33 -14.92 -14.73
CA GLN A 356 -10.93 -13.76 -15.41
C GLN A 356 -10.12 -13.25 -16.61
N PHE A 357 -8.79 -13.21 -16.51
CA PHE A 357 -7.93 -12.54 -17.48
C PHE A 357 -7.08 -13.47 -18.33
N GLN A 358 -6.72 -14.66 -17.85
CA GLN A 358 -5.86 -15.59 -18.59
C GLN A 358 -6.63 -16.77 -19.20
N GLN A 359 -7.60 -17.31 -18.46
CA GLN A 359 -8.39 -18.47 -18.93
C GLN A 359 -9.72 -18.06 -19.57
N ARG A 360 -9.99 -16.74 -19.67
CA ARG A 360 -11.27 -16.19 -20.13
C ARG A 360 -12.48 -16.71 -19.33
N GLY A 361 -12.23 -17.24 -18.13
CA GLY A 361 -13.23 -17.73 -17.21
C GLY A 361 -13.97 -16.59 -16.50
N VAL A 362 -15.05 -16.95 -15.85
CA VAL A 362 -15.86 -16.06 -15.03
C VAL A 362 -15.27 -16.07 -13.61
N SER A 363 -14.93 -14.90 -13.06
CA SER A 363 -14.58 -14.77 -11.64
C SER A 363 -15.75 -15.15 -10.74
N GLU A 364 -15.49 -15.79 -9.60
CA GLU A 364 -16.53 -16.08 -8.60
C GLU A 364 -16.99 -14.82 -7.85
N ASP A 365 -16.13 -13.80 -7.81
CA ASP A 365 -16.37 -12.51 -7.12
C ASP A 365 -16.79 -11.42 -8.12
N VAL A 366 -17.96 -11.63 -8.75
CA VAL A 366 -18.56 -10.68 -9.68
C VAL A 366 -19.74 -9.99 -9.00
N PRO A 367 -19.86 -8.65 -9.05
CA PRO A 367 -21.01 -7.93 -8.53
C PRO A 367 -22.31 -8.52 -9.06
N VAL A 368 -23.28 -8.76 -8.17
CA VAL A 368 -24.59 -9.30 -8.52
C VAL A 368 -25.56 -8.16 -8.79
N VAL A 369 -26.21 -8.20 -9.93
CA VAL A 369 -27.27 -7.26 -10.31
C VAL A 369 -28.56 -8.04 -10.55
N LYS A 370 -29.65 -7.64 -9.86
CA LYS A 370 -30.97 -8.24 -10.02
C LYS A 370 -31.72 -7.54 -11.14
N VAL A 371 -32.22 -8.31 -12.11
CA VAL A 371 -32.96 -7.81 -13.27
C VAL A 371 -34.28 -8.55 -13.39
N GLY A 372 -35.42 -7.81 -13.43
CA GLY A 372 -36.72 -8.37 -13.63
C GLY A 372 -36.96 -8.76 -15.09
N LEU A 373 -37.43 -10.00 -15.34
CA LEU A 373 -37.79 -10.43 -16.68
C LEU A 373 -38.97 -9.65 -17.29
N THR A 374 -39.74 -8.97 -16.43
CA THR A 374 -40.89 -8.12 -16.83
C THR A 374 -40.49 -6.70 -17.19
N GLU A 375 -39.21 -6.33 -17.12
CA GLU A 375 -38.73 -5.00 -17.48
C GLU A 375 -39.11 -4.64 -18.92
N GLU A 376 -39.70 -3.45 -19.08
CA GLU A 376 -40.20 -2.96 -20.36
C GLU A 376 -39.12 -2.97 -21.45
N GLY A 377 -39.38 -3.61 -22.53
CA GLY A 377 -38.50 -3.73 -23.68
C GLY A 377 -37.28 -4.63 -23.50
N LEU A 378 -37.19 -5.43 -22.43
CA LEU A 378 -36.14 -6.42 -22.22
C LEU A 378 -36.35 -7.68 -23.07
N THR A 379 -37.57 -8.18 -23.15
CA THR A 379 -37.94 -9.39 -23.91
C THR A 379 -38.44 -9.07 -25.32
N ALA A 380 -38.29 -10.02 -26.22
CA ALA A 380 -38.88 -10.03 -27.56
C ALA A 380 -39.29 -11.46 -27.98
N PRO A 381 -40.36 -11.65 -28.76
CA PRO A 381 -40.70 -12.91 -29.34
C PRO A 381 -39.66 -13.31 -30.40
N ALA A 382 -39.28 -14.59 -30.44
CA ALA A 382 -38.48 -15.16 -31.53
C ALA A 382 -39.40 -15.77 -32.62
N GLU A 383 -38.83 -16.06 -33.78
CA GLU A 383 -39.58 -16.63 -34.92
C GLU A 383 -40.19 -18.00 -34.61
N ASP A 384 -39.63 -18.78 -33.68
CA ASP A 384 -40.09 -20.07 -33.20
C ASP A 384 -41.10 -19.98 -32.04
N GLY A 385 -41.53 -18.75 -31.64
CA GLY A 385 -42.43 -18.48 -30.54
C GLY A 385 -41.79 -18.49 -29.16
N SER A 386 -40.49 -18.73 -29.05
CA SER A 386 -39.76 -18.61 -27.78
C SER A 386 -39.54 -17.15 -27.38
N THR A 387 -39.25 -16.93 -26.09
CA THR A 387 -38.93 -15.59 -25.59
C THR A 387 -37.41 -15.38 -25.61
N THR A 388 -36.98 -14.29 -26.22
CA THR A 388 -35.56 -13.88 -26.23
C THR A 388 -35.33 -12.60 -25.45
N ILE A 389 -34.13 -12.45 -24.93
CA ILE A 389 -33.66 -11.28 -24.19
C ILE A 389 -32.88 -10.35 -25.12
N LYS A 390 -33.26 -9.08 -25.17
CA LYS A 390 -32.50 -8.05 -25.91
C LYS A 390 -31.22 -7.70 -25.18
N MET A 391 -30.08 -8.13 -25.68
CA MET A 391 -28.78 -7.98 -25.00
C MET A 391 -28.37 -6.54 -24.74
N ALA A 392 -28.66 -5.62 -25.64
CA ALA A 392 -28.35 -4.18 -25.41
C ALA A 392 -29.14 -3.59 -24.23
N LYS A 393 -30.39 -4.01 -24.05
CA LYS A 393 -31.23 -3.58 -22.91
C LYS A 393 -30.72 -4.23 -21.61
N LEU A 394 -30.38 -5.53 -21.66
CA LEU A 394 -29.83 -6.25 -20.51
C LEU A 394 -28.51 -5.64 -20.04
N LEU A 395 -27.57 -5.34 -20.95
CA LEU A 395 -26.29 -4.69 -20.61
C LEU A 395 -26.47 -3.30 -19.99
N HIS A 396 -27.48 -2.55 -20.42
CA HIS A 396 -27.81 -1.26 -19.83
C HIS A 396 -28.42 -1.41 -18.44
N LEU A 397 -29.39 -2.30 -18.25
CA LEU A 397 -30.01 -2.59 -16.95
C LEU A 397 -28.99 -3.16 -15.95
N ALA A 398 -28.05 -3.95 -16.42
CA ALA A 398 -26.93 -4.48 -15.61
C ALA A 398 -25.86 -3.44 -15.30
N GLY A 399 -25.99 -2.18 -15.73
CA GLY A 399 -25.04 -1.10 -15.45
C GLY A 399 -23.71 -1.18 -16.20
N LEU A 400 -23.60 -2.08 -17.18
CA LEU A 400 -22.37 -2.26 -17.97
C LEU A 400 -22.27 -1.22 -19.11
N ALA A 401 -23.38 -0.71 -19.62
CA ALA A 401 -23.43 0.35 -20.62
C ALA A 401 -24.29 1.51 -20.14
N ALA A 402 -23.90 2.75 -20.46
CA ALA A 402 -24.64 3.94 -20.07
C ALA A 402 -25.99 4.08 -20.83
N SER A 403 -26.10 3.43 -22.00
CA SER A 403 -27.31 3.40 -22.81
C SER A 403 -27.39 2.14 -23.68
N THR A 404 -28.60 1.82 -24.16
CA THR A 404 -28.79 0.76 -25.16
C THR A 404 -28.07 1.03 -26.49
N GLY A 405 -27.91 2.29 -26.85
CA GLY A 405 -27.13 2.69 -28.02
C GLY A 405 -25.64 2.36 -27.89
N GLU A 406 -25.04 2.65 -26.72
CA GLU A 406 -23.68 2.24 -26.41
C GLU A 406 -23.54 0.72 -26.40
N ALA A 407 -24.45 0.03 -25.75
CA ALA A 407 -24.47 -1.43 -25.71
C ALA A 407 -24.49 -2.07 -27.09
N ASN A 408 -25.33 -1.59 -28.00
CA ASN A 408 -25.41 -2.06 -29.39
C ASN A 408 -24.09 -1.87 -30.14
N ARG A 409 -23.43 -0.72 -29.99
CA ARG A 409 -22.13 -0.46 -30.59
C ARG A 409 -21.07 -1.43 -30.06
N LYS A 410 -21.05 -1.67 -28.73
CA LYS A 410 -20.11 -2.59 -28.10
C LYS A 410 -20.35 -4.07 -28.46
N ILE A 411 -21.58 -4.45 -28.70
CA ILE A 411 -21.91 -5.78 -29.26
C ILE A 411 -21.33 -5.91 -30.67
N ALA A 412 -21.53 -4.91 -31.53
CA ALA A 412 -20.99 -4.90 -32.89
C ALA A 412 -19.45 -4.93 -32.93
N GLU A 413 -18.77 -4.30 -31.93
CA GLU A 413 -17.33 -4.36 -31.74
C GLU A 413 -16.82 -5.70 -31.17
N ASN A 414 -17.67 -6.72 -30.97
CA ASN A 414 -17.34 -8.00 -30.32
C ASN A 414 -16.72 -7.82 -28.91
N ALA A 415 -17.09 -6.77 -28.18
CA ALA A 415 -16.57 -6.44 -26.86
C ALA A 415 -17.38 -7.09 -25.70
N VAL A 416 -18.45 -7.83 -26.02
CA VAL A 416 -19.33 -8.47 -25.06
C VAL A 416 -19.00 -9.95 -24.96
N SER A 417 -19.08 -10.51 -23.74
CA SER A 417 -19.09 -11.97 -23.53
C SER A 417 -20.13 -12.35 -22.47
N ILE A 418 -20.65 -13.58 -22.59
CA ILE A 418 -21.58 -14.22 -21.68
C ILE A 418 -20.90 -15.49 -21.16
N ASN A 419 -20.78 -15.65 -19.85
CA ASN A 419 -20.14 -16.80 -19.19
C ASN A 419 -18.73 -17.12 -19.75
N GLY A 420 -18.00 -16.07 -20.17
CA GLY A 420 -16.65 -16.19 -20.76
C GLY A 420 -16.62 -16.34 -22.27
N GLU A 421 -17.73 -16.68 -22.95
CA GLU A 421 -17.80 -16.81 -24.40
C GLU A 421 -18.17 -15.50 -25.07
N LYS A 422 -17.51 -15.19 -26.22
CA LYS A 422 -17.81 -13.98 -26.99
C LYS A 422 -19.23 -14.03 -27.54
N PHE A 423 -19.94 -12.92 -27.41
CA PHE A 423 -21.30 -12.77 -27.87
C PHE A 423 -21.44 -11.54 -28.78
N SER A 424 -21.96 -11.76 -29.99
CA SER A 424 -22.20 -10.74 -31.01
C SER A 424 -23.68 -10.63 -31.44
N GLY A 425 -24.57 -11.43 -30.83
CA GLY A 425 -26.00 -11.42 -31.14
C GLY A 425 -26.72 -10.20 -30.55
N LYS A 426 -27.80 -9.77 -31.20
CA LYS A 426 -28.70 -8.72 -30.64
C LYS A 426 -29.61 -9.27 -29.56
N THR A 427 -29.95 -10.55 -29.62
CA THR A 427 -30.84 -11.27 -28.67
C THR A 427 -30.17 -12.57 -28.26
N ALA A 428 -30.51 -13.06 -27.06
CA ALA A 428 -30.13 -14.38 -26.54
C ALA A 428 -31.36 -15.06 -25.96
N THR A 429 -31.45 -16.41 -26.04
CA THR A 429 -32.47 -17.18 -25.36
C THR A 429 -32.17 -17.25 -23.86
N LEU A 430 -33.20 -17.48 -23.03
CA LEU A 430 -33.00 -17.68 -21.58
C LEU A 430 -32.12 -18.92 -21.30
N ASP A 431 -32.25 -19.98 -22.10
CA ASP A 431 -31.44 -21.20 -21.99
C ASP A 431 -29.96 -20.88 -22.23
N HIS A 432 -29.64 -20.02 -23.22
CA HIS A 432 -28.28 -19.59 -23.49
C HIS A 432 -27.70 -18.73 -22.35
N LEU A 433 -28.55 -17.91 -21.72
CA LEU A 433 -28.18 -17.08 -20.59
C LEU A 433 -28.03 -17.84 -19.28
N GLN A 434 -28.67 -19.04 -19.16
CA GLN A 434 -28.72 -19.82 -17.92
C GLN A 434 -29.41 -19.07 -16.75
N GLN A 435 -29.45 -19.67 -15.56
CA GLN A 435 -30.15 -19.08 -14.41
C GLN A 435 -29.44 -17.86 -13.83
N SER A 436 -28.12 -17.73 -14.01
CA SER A 436 -27.33 -16.62 -13.43
C SER A 436 -26.14 -16.28 -14.32
N PRO A 437 -26.39 -15.66 -15.50
CA PRO A 437 -25.34 -15.40 -16.47
C PRO A 437 -24.36 -14.33 -15.95
N VAL A 438 -23.06 -14.50 -16.22
CA VAL A 438 -22.09 -13.45 -16.05
C VAL A 438 -21.88 -12.73 -17.38
N LEU A 439 -22.27 -11.46 -17.39
CA LEU A 439 -22.09 -10.57 -18.52
C LEU A 439 -20.81 -9.79 -18.36
N ARG A 440 -20.03 -9.66 -19.43
CA ARG A 440 -18.81 -8.86 -19.45
C ARG A 440 -18.83 -7.88 -20.62
N LEU A 441 -18.43 -6.62 -20.33
CA LEU A 441 -18.23 -5.57 -21.32
C LEU A 441 -16.86 -4.92 -21.09
N GLY A 442 -15.89 -5.21 -21.96
CA GLY A 442 -14.51 -4.77 -21.79
C GLY A 442 -13.87 -5.32 -20.51
N LYS A 443 -13.53 -4.46 -19.55
CA LYS A 443 -12.93 -4.85 -18.25
C LYS A 443 -13.96 -5.06 -17.14
N ARG A 444 -15.23 -4.67 -17.33
CA ARG A 444 -16.28 -4.77 -16.31
C ARG A 444 -17.09 -6.04 -16.50
N SER A 445 -17.43 -6.70 -15.38
CA SER A 445 -18.29 -7.89 -15.36
C SER A 445 -19.35 -7.75 -14.28
N VAL A 446 -20.52 -8.29 -14.50
CA VAL A 446 -21.60 -8.42 -13.51
C VAL A 446 -22.28 -9.78 -13.67
N ARG A 447 -22.75 -10.34 -12.57
CA ARG A 447 -23.63 -11.52 -12.53
C ARG A 447 -25.07 -11.04 -12.49
N VAL A 448 -25.90 -11.54 -13.39
CA VAL A 448 -27.33 -11.22 -13.39
C VAL A 448 -28.08 -12.30 -12.64
N GLU A 449 -28.88 -11.92 -11.68
CA GLU A 449 -29.91 -12.75 -11.04
C GLU A 449 -31.27 -12.28 -11.53
N TRP A 450 -32.08 -13.25 -12.02
CA TRP A 450 -33.40 -12.94 -12.48
C TRP A 450 -34.39 -12.83 -11.30
N LEU A 451 -35.21 -11.76 -11.32
CA LEU A 451 -36.31 -11.52 -10.37
C LEU A 451 -37.62 -12.07 -10.93
#